data_022d1e678677f101ee333941e4f8adc2
#
_entry.id   022d1e678677f101ee333941e4f8adc2
#
_cell.length_a   1.000
_cell.length_b   1.000
_cell.length_c   1.000
_cell.angle_alpha   90.00
_cell.angle_beta   90.00
_cell.angle_gamma   90.00
#
_symmetry.space_group_name_H-M   'P 1'
#
loop_
_entity.id
_entity.type
_entity.pdbx_description
1 polymer ?
#
loop_
_entity_poly.entity_id
_entity_poly.type
_entity_poly.pdbx_seq_one_letter_code
_entity_poly.pdbx_strand_id
1 'polypeptide(L)'
;MFRPNPFDGKGIYTKFVWIVYSRLMSREWFALADIMADHLKKDSSNLPCLVSKCDNYGELKKAFRDIVHLLEEKAGKGCIESRGNNRAKKFRYVGMNDNPLEDLQNASAIKDIRIYAQFCEDSAGFFPRVWLDYFFEDTLDLLKITRRRKNGEQMVSSSMDRELDNIHLLPILYEAIRDKRVLKIKYKPYEEESVTLIFHPHLLKEYNGRWFLFGHASNRMPEFGYNLALDRIEERPDIWPLSEKYIPAPKGFYAEFFRNIVGVSHLKDSKPEKITIRATNYVVFKLTETKKLHHSQCTIKEFRKYEDGEYGEFMLYVEPNKEFIGRILHMGEGMVVTSPPPVRNMFRETVLKLADLYQD
;
A
#
# COMPACT_ATOMS: atom_id res chain seq x y z
N MET A 1 -35.00 -0.58 -23.64
CA MET A 1 -34.43 -1.41 -22.55
C MET A 1 -32.97 -1.01 -22.40
N PHE A 2 -32.60 -0.38 -21.30
CA PHE A 2 -31.20 0.04 -21.08
C PHE A 2 -30.35 -1.22 -20.95
N ARG A 3 -29.45 -1.47 -21.90
CA ARG A 3 -28.48 -2.54 -21.75
C ARG A 3 -27.39 -2.08 -20.79
N PRO A 4 -27.03 -2.85 -19.77
CA PRO A 4 -25.93 -2.49 -18.88
C PRO A 4 -24.63 -2.39 -19.69
N ASN A 5 -23.76 -1.44 -19.32
CA ASN A 5 -22.44 -1.30 -19.93
C ASN A 5 -21.63 -2.61 -19.71
N PRO A 6 -21.20 -3.32 -20.76
CA PRO A 6 -20.52 -4.59 -20.60
C PRO A 6 -19.13 -4.49 -19.99
N PHE A 7 -18.52 -3.29 -19.99
CA PHE A 7 -17.25 -3.03 -19.32
C PHE A 7 -17.38 -2.87 -17.81
N ASP A 8 -18.63 -2.71 -17.29
CA ASP A 8 -18.90 -2.59 -15.86
C ASP A 8 -18.87 -3.95 -15.17
N GLY A 9 -18.25 -4.00 -14.00
CA GLY A 9 -18.23 -5.16 -13.11
C GLY A 9 -16.85 -5.78 -12.93
N LYS A 10 -16.77 -6.77 -12.04
CA LYS A 10 -15.50 -7.43 -11.64
C LYS A 10 -15.49 -8.94 -11.94
N GLY A 11 -16.55 -9.46 -12.57
CA GLY A 11 -16.71 -10.89 -12.86
C GLY A 11 -15.91 -11.36 -14.09
N ILE A 12 -15.91 -12.69 -14.29
CA ILE A 12 -15.22 -13.34 -15.41
C ILE A 12 -15.75 -12.85 -16.77
N TYR A 13 -17.05 -12.56 -16.87
CA TYR A 13 -17.65 -11.98 -18.06
C TYR A 13 -17.01 -10.66 -18.46
N THR A 14 -16.91 -9.70 -17.54
CA THR A 14 -16.29 -8.39 -17.79
C THR A 14 -14.81 -8.53 -18.15
N LYS A 15 -14.08 -9.44 -17.52
CA LYS A 15 -12.70 -9.76 -17.89
C LYS A 15 -12.61 -10.21 -19.37
N PHE A 16 -13.52 -11.07 -19.80
CA PHE A 16 -13.57 -11.49 -21.20
C PHE A 16 -14.00 -10.37 -22.15
N VAL A 17 -14.88 -9.47 -21.73
CA VAL A 17 -15.23 -8.26 -22.50
C VAL A 17 -13.97 -7.46 -22.85
N TRP A 18 -13.14 -7.16 -21.84
CA TRP A 18 -11.89 -6.42 -22.05
C TRP A 18 -10.90 -7.17 -22.96
N ILE A 19 -10.74 -8.48 -22.76
CA ILE A 19 -9.83 -9.30 -23.57
C ILE A 19 -10.30 -9.35 -25.03
N VAL A 20 -11.58 -9.62 -25.26
CA VAL A 20 -12.18 -9.70 -26.60
C VAL A 20 -12.06 -8.36 -27.31
N TYR A 21 -12.39 -7.25 -26.64
CA TYR A 21 -12.28 -5.92 -27.21
C TYR A 21 -10.83 -5.59 -27.59
N SER A 22 -9.88 -5.83 -26.70
CA SER A 22 -8.45 -5.63 -26.97
C SER A 22 -7.96 -6.46 -28.17
N ARG A 23 -8.39 -7.72 -28.29
CA ARG A 23 -8.05 -8.57 -29.43
C ARG A 23 -8.65 -8.07 -30.75
N LEU A 24 -9.87 -7.54 -30.75
CA LEU A 24 -10.47 -6.92 -31.93
C LEU A 24 -9.73 -5.65 -32.35
N MET A 25 -9.39 -4.79 -31.36
CA MET A 25 -8.68 -3.52 -31.63
C MET A 25 -7.23 -3.73 -32.11
N SER A 26 -6.60 -4.88 -31.83
CA SER A 26 -5.31 -5.21 -32.44
C SER A 26 -5.38 -5.45 -33.96
N ARG A 27 -6.59 -5.58 -34.53
CA ARG A 27 -6.85 -5.84 -35.97
C ARG A 27 -6.22 -7.12 -36.48
N GLU A 28 -5.76 -7.99 -35.61
CA GLU A 28 -5.21 -9.30 -35.96
C GLU A 28 -6.29 -10.39 -36.01
N TRP A 29 -6.02 -11.47 -36.75
CA TRP A 29 -6.91 -12.63 -36.81
C TRP A 29 -6.76 -13.48 -35.54
N PHE A 30 -7.82 -13.68 -34.77
CA PHE A 30 -7.83 -14.53 -33.57
C PHE A 30 -9.06 -15.45 -33.57
N ALA A 31 -8.96 -16.56 -32.86
CA ALA A 31 -10.09 -17.43 -32.54
C ALA A 31 -10.44 -17.32 -31.06
N LEU A 32 -11.72 -17.54 -30.69
CA LEU A 32 -12.12 -17.58 -29.26
C LEU A 32 -11.40 -18.70 -28.51
N ALA A 33 -11.02 -19.78 -29.21
CA ALA A 33 -10.22 -20.86 -28.63
C ALA A 33 -8.83 -20.37 -28.15
N ASP A 34 -8.22 -19.42 -28.86
CA ASP A 34 -6.91 -18.86 -28.51
C ASP A 34 -6.99 -18.07 -27.18
N ILE A 35 -8.03 -17.23 -27.04
CA ILE A 35 -8.29 -16.48 -25.81
C ILE A 35 -8.48 -17.43 -24.63
N MET A 36 -9.23 -18.50 -24.84
CA MET A 36 -9.51 -19.47 -23.79
C MET A 36 -8.27 -20.27 -23.39
N ALA A 37 -7.44 -20.66 -24.38
CA ALA A 37 -6.18 -21.33 -24.14
C ALA A 37 -5.20 -20.46 -23.34
N ASP A 38 -5.11 -19.16 -23.65
CA ASP A 38 -4.27 -18.20 -22.92
C ASP A 38 -4.79 -17.97 -21.49
N HIS A 39 -6.10 -18.00 -21.30
CA HIS A 39 -6.70 -17.89 -19.96
C HIS A 39 -6.37 -19.12 -19.10
N LEU A 40 -6.43 -20.31 -19.67
CA LEU A 40 -6.15 -21.58 -18.99
C LEU A 40 -4.65 -21.80 -18.72
N LYS A 41 -3.74 -21.31 -19.57
CA LYS A 41 -2.29 -21.39 -19.36
C LYS A 41 -1.81 -20.66 -18.11
N LYS A 42 -2.56 -19.68 -17.62
CA LYS A 42 -2.26 -19.01 -16.35
C LYS A 42 -2.57 -19.84 -15.11
N ASP A 43 -3.41 -20.88 -15.26
CA ASP A 43 -3.90 -21.70 -14.13
C ASP A 43 -3.33 -23.12 -14.08
N SER A 44 -2.75 -23.68 -15.14
CA SER A 44 -1.98 -24.94 -15.11
C SER A 44 -1.58 -25.46 -16.48
N SER A 45 -0.49 -26.19 -16.51
CA SER A 45 0.04 -26.96 -17.59
C SER A 45 -0.95 -28.04 -18.09
N ASN A 46 -1.23 -28.05 -19.37
CA ASN A 46 -1.94 -29.03 -20.20
C ASN A 46 -3.41 -28.73 -20.50
N LEU A 47 -3.72 -28.47 -21.82
CA LEU A 47 -4.80 -29.13 -22.56
C LEU A 47 -5.45 -28.28 -23.65
N PRO A 48 -5.15 -28.53 -24.92
CA PRO A 48 -5.89 -27.93 -26.04
C PRO A 48 -7.29 -28.52 -26.25
N CYS A 49 -7.60 -29.72 -25.76
CA CYS A 49 -8.85 -30.38 -26.08
C CYS A 49 -10.04 -30.12 -25.16
N LEU A 50 -9.82 -29.41 -24.02
CA LEU A 50 -10.85 -29.13 -23.04
C LEU A 50 -11.38 -27.68 -23.04
N VAL A 51 -10.87 -26.81 -23.92
CA VAL A 51 -11.24 -25.39 -24.01
C VAL A 51 -12.75 -25.19 -24.22
N SER A 52 -13.42 -26.06 -24.94
CA SER A 52 -14.86 -25.96 -25.18
C SER A 52 -15.75 -26.57 -24.09
N LYS A 53 -15.16 -27.26 -23.12
CA LYS A 53 -15.84 -27.88 -21.97
C LYS A 53 -15.59 -27.11 -20.65
N CYS A 54 -14.83 -26.03 -20.71
CA CYS A 54 -14.58 -25.19 -19.56
C CYS A 54 -15.85 -24.38 -19.23
N ASP A 55 -16.22 -24.30 -17.97
CA ASP A 55 -17.40 -23.58 -17.47
C ASP A 55 -17.45 -22.12 -17.93
N ASN A 56 -16.28 -21.50 -18.11
CA ASN A 56 -16.16 -20.10 -18.53
C ASN A 56 -16.27 -19.87 -20.06
N TYR A 57 -16.33 -20.90 -20.89
CA TYR A 57 -16.42 -20.73 -22.35
C TYR A 57 -17.75 -20.13 -22.80
N GLY A 58 -18.81 -20.39 -22.05
CA GLY A 58 -20.12 -19.75 -22.24
C GLY A 58 -20.06 -18.23 -22.04
N GLU A 59 -19.38 -17.78 -20.99
CA GLU A 59 -19.18 -16.36 -20.69
C GLU A 59 -18.31 -15.65 -21.73
N LEU A 60 -17.26 -16.31 -22.26
CA LEU A 60 -16.47 -15.78 -23.35
C LEU A 60 -17.30 -15.59 -24.62
N LYS A 61 -18.14 -16.56 -25.00
CA LYS A 61 -19.04 -16.44 -26.17
C LYS A 61 -20.06 -15.32 -25.99
N LYS A 62 -20.58 -15.15 -24.77
CA LYS A 62 -21.50 -14.06 -24.44
C LYS A 62 -20.81 -12.72 -24.59
N ALA A 63 -19.64 -12.55 -23.98
CA ALA A 63 -18.83 -11.34 -24.07
C ALA A 63 -18.51 -11.00 -25.54
N PHE A 64 -18.14 -11.98 -26.35
CA PHE A 64 -17.88 -11.79 -27.78
C PHE A 64 -19.11 -11.27 -28.51
N ARG A 65 -20.28 -11.91 -28.32
CA ARG A 65 -21.54 -11.49 -29.00
C ARG A 65 -21.93 -10.08 -28.63
N ASP A 66 -21.82 -9.73 -27.33
CA ASP A 66 -22.22 -8.43 -26.84
C ASP A 66 -21.29 -7.33 -27.38
N ILE A 67 -19.98 -7.58 -27.42
CA ILE A 67 -18.99 -6.65 -28.02
C ILE A 67 -19.20 -6.50 -29.54
N VAL A 68 -19.40 -7.60 -30.29
CA VAL A 68 -19.66 -7.54 -31.73
C VAL A 68 -20.91 -6.70 -32.00
N HIS A 69 -21.99 -6.93 -31.26
CA HIS A 69 -23.22 -6.17 -31.42
C HIS A 69 -23.01 -4.66 -31.18
N LEU A 70 -22.28 -4.31 -30.13
CA LEU A 70 -21.98 -2.90 -29.83
C LEU A 70 -21.06 -2.27 -30.90
N LEU A 71 -20.09 -3.02 -31.41
CA LEU A 71 -19.23 -2.54 -32.48
C LEU A 71 -20.03 -2.33 -33.78
N GLU A 72 -20.94 -3.23 -34.15
CA GLU A 72 -21.83 -3.08 -35.31
C GLU A 72 -22.79 -1.89 -35.13
N GLU A 73 -23.23 -1.62 -33.90
CA GLU A 73 -24.09 -0.46 -33.60
C GLU A 73 -23.31 0.87 -33.75
N LYS A 74 -22.07 0.93 -33.29
CA LYS A 74 -21.24 2.15 -33.25
C LYS A 74 -20.41 2.37 -34.54
N ALA A 75 -19.84 1.31 -35.10
CA ALA A 75 -18.93 1.38 -36.24
C ALA A 75 -19.56 0.86 -37.59
N GLY A 76 -20.83 0.42 -37.54
CA GLY A 76 -21.57 -0.06 -38.71
C GLY A 76 -21.47 -1.57 -38.91
N LYS A 77 -22.50 -2.13 -39.56
CA LYS A 77 -22.56 -3.55 -39.91
C LYS A 77 -21.39 -3.91 -40.81
N GLY A 78 -20.78 -5.08 -40.58
CA GLY A 78 -19.63 -5.56 -41.36
C GLY A 78 -18.28 -5.08 -40.84
N CYS A 79 -18.22 -4.36 -39.72
CA CYS A 79 -16.95 -3.98 -39.07
C CYS A 79 -16.16 -5.16 -38.50
N ILE A 80 -16.76 -6.35 -38.47
CA ILE A 80 -16.10 -7.60 -38.06
C ILE A 80 -16.08 -8.58 -39.22
N GLU A 81 -14.89 -8.92 -39.69
CA GLU A 81 -14.68 -10.00 -40.64
C GLU A 81 -14.53 -11.35 -39.94
N SER A 82 -14.97 -12.41 -40.59
CA SER A 82 -14.75 -13.76 -40.08
C SER A 82 -14.30 -14.69 -41.21
N ARG A 83 -13.39 -15.63 -40.89
CA ARG A 83 -12.92 -16.67 -41.84
C ARG A 83 -12.81 -18.03 -41.16
N GLY A 84 -12.95 -19.09 -41.94
CA GLY A 84 -12.92 -20.48 -41.45
C GLY A 84 -14.27 -20.93 -40.90
N ASN A 85 -14.36 -22.21 -40.52
CA ASN A 85 -15.58 -22.85 -40.09
C ASN A 85 -15.44 -23.42 -38.67
N ASN A 86 -16.55 -23.49 -37.95
CA ASN A 86 -16.65 -24.12 -36.59
C ASN A 86 -15.60 -23.63 -35.59
N ARG A 87 -14.83 -24.54 -34.98
CA ARG A 87 -13.83 -24.24 -33.93
C ARG A 87 -12.63 -23.47 -34.46
N ALA A 88 -12.35 -23.50 -35.76
CA ALA A 88 -11.26 -22.75 -36.39
C ALA A 88 -11.70 -21.38 -36.90
N LYS A 89 -12.93 -20.94 -36.60
CA LYS A 89 -13.43 -19.64 -37.01
C LYS A 89 -12.66 -18.53 -36.34
N LYS A 90 -12.00 -17.68 -37.15
CA LYS A 90 -11.24 -16.51 -36.72
C LYS A 90 -12.01 -15.24 -37.02
N PHE A 91 -11.76 -14.22 -36.27
CA PHE A 91 -12.40 -12.91 -36.33
C PHE A 91 -11.36 -11.81 -36.38
N ARG A 92 -11.71 -10.69 -37.04
CA ARG A 92 -10.88 -9.49 -37.10
C ARG A 92 -11.77 -8.26 -37.21
N TYR A 93 -11.40 -7.17 -36.52
CA TYR A 93 -12.02 -5.86 -36.68
C TYR A 93 -11.43 -5.14 -37.91
N VAL A 94 -12.29 -4.56 -38.77
CA VAL A 94 -11.92 -3.83 -39.98
C VAL A 94 -12.57 -2.45 -40.07
N GLY A 95 -13.22 -1.99 -39.00
CA GLY A 95 -13.83 -0.66 -38.96
C GLY A 95 -12.78 0.46 -39.03
N MET A 96 -13.21 1.66 -39.42
CA MET A 96 -12.31 2.85 -39.56
C MET A 96 -11.92 3.45 -38.20
N ASN A 97 -12.77 3.37 -37.18
CA ASN A 97 -12.51 3.92 -35.89
C ASN A 97 -11.60 2.97 -35.03
N ASP A 98 -10.52 3.51 -34.51
CA ASP A 98 -9.55 2.72 -33.73
C ASP A 98 -10.05 2.40 -32.29
N ASN A 99 -11.01 3.16 -31.76
CA ASN A 99 -11.60 2.93 -30.43
C ASN A 99 -13.11 3.26 -30.42
N PRO A 100 -13.96 2.49 -31.08
CA PRO A 100 -15.38 2.82 -31.26
C PRO A 100 -16.22 2.71 -29.97
N LEU A 101 -15.71 2.07 -28.91
CA LEU A 101 -16.38 1.91 -27.62
C LEU A 101 -15.71 2.72 -26.49
N GLU A 102 -14.91 3.73 -26.83
CA GLU A 102 -14.20 4.58 -25.88
C GLU A 102 -15.13 5.21 -24.85
N ASP A 103 -16.27 5.72 -25.27
CA ASP A 103 -17.28 6.32 -24.38
C ASP A 103 -17.73 5.36 -23.28
N LEU A 104 -17.93 4.08 -23.61
CA LEU A 104 -18.35 3.05 -22.65
C LEU A 104 -17.23 2.66 -21.70
N GLN A 105 -15.99 2.61 -22.20
CA GLN A 105 -14.81 2.35 -21.37
C GLN A 105 -14.55 3.49 -20.39
N ASN A 106 -14.61 4.72 -20.88
CA ASN A 106 -14.44 5.92 -20.05
C ASN A 106 -15.54 6.01 -18.98
N ALA A 107 -16.79 5.70 -19.33
CA ALA A 107 -17.89 5.66 -18.35
C ALA A 107 -17.66 4.63 -17.25
N SER A 108 -17.11 3.45 -17.60
CA SER A 108 -16.74 2.42 -16.62
C SER A 108 -15.59 2.88 -15.73
N ALA A 109 -14.52 3.46 -16.32
CA ALA A 109 -13.39 3.99 -15.57
C ALA A 109 -13.81 5.10 -14.60
N ILE A 110 -14.65 6.03 -15.05
CA ILE A 110 -15.21 7.10 -14.20
C ILE A 110 -16.01 6.53 -13.04
N LYS A 111 -16.80 5.46 -13.27
CA LYS A 111 -17.55 4.79 -12.21
C LYS A 111 -16.63 4.16 -11.18
N ASP A 112 -15.56 3.49 -11.62
CA ASP A 112 -14.58 2.88 -10.70
C ASP A 112 -13.83 3.94 -9.89
N ILE A 113 -13.43 5.06 -10.51
CA ILE A 113 -12.82 6.21 -9.82
C ILE A 113 -13.78 6.78 -8.78
N ARG A 114 -15.07 6.92 -9.14
CA ARG A 114 -16.10 7.40 -8.20
C ARG A 114 -16.26 6.49 -6.99
N ILE A 115 -16.32 5.16 -7.20
CA ILE A 115 -16.40 4.18 -6.11
C ILE A 115 -15.16 4.27 -5.21
N TYR A 116 -13.98 4.38 -5.81
CA TYR A 116 -12.73 4.52 -5.06
C TYR A 116 -12.67 5.81 -4.24
N ALA A 117 -13.02 6.93 -4.85
CA ALA A 117 -13.04 8.22 -4.16
C ALA A 117 -14.08 8.24 -3.02
N GLN A 118 -15.27 7.63 -3.24
CA GLN A 118 -16.27 7.49 -2.18
C GLN A 118 -15.75 6.58 -1.04
N PHE A 119 -15.08 5.48 -1.36
CA PHE A 119 -14.45 4.62 -0.34
C PHE A 119 -13.41 5.39 0.48
N CYS A 120 -12.57 6.20 -0.15
CA CYS A 120 -11.60 7.03 0.54
C CYS A 120 -12.26 8.05 1.48
N GLU A 121 -13.37 8.68 1.04
CA GLU A 121 -14.17 9.59 1.88
C GLU A 121 -14.82 8.85 3.07
N ASP A 122 -15.35 7.64 2.85
CA ASP A 122 -16.00 6.83 3.86
C ASP A 122 -15.00 6.19 4.85
N SER A 123 -13.74 6.04 4.42
CA SER A 123 -12.63 5.49 5.21
C SER A 123 -11.88 6.58 5.96
N ALA A 124 -12.60 7.51 6.56
CA ALA A 124 -12.06 8.63 7.27
C ALA A 124 -11.02 8.22 8.33
N GLY A 125 -9.82 8.79 8.24
CA GLY A 125 -8.68 8.51 9.13
C GLY A 125 -7.80 7.33 8.70
N PHE A 126 -8.21 6.52 7.71
CA PHE A 126 -7.36 5.48 7.13
C PHE A 126 -6.35 6.06 6.13
N PHE A 127 -6.79 7.09 5.39
CA PHE A 127 -5.92 7.90 4.52
C PHE A 127 -5.88 9.33 5.05
N PRO A 128 -4.72 9.99 5.06
CA PRO A 128 -4.65 11.41 5.37
C PRO A 128 -5.57 12.19 4.41
N ARG A 129 -6.56 12.90 4.97
CA ARG A 129 -7.55 13.64 4.17
C ARG A 129 -6.90 14.63 3.20
N VAL A 130 -5.79 15.21 3.60
CA VAL A 130 -5.00 16.13 2.78
C VAL A 130 -4.61 15.54 1.41
N TRP A 131 -4.45 14.21 1.30
CA TRP A 131 -4.18 13.58 0.01
C TRP A 131 -5.41 13.53 -0.88
N LEU A 132 -6.59 13.31 -0.29
CA LEU A 132 -7.84 13.35 -1.04
C LEU A 132 -8.10 14.77 -1.56
N ASP A 133 -7.96 15.75 -0.69
CA ASP A 133 -8.18 17.16 -1.06
C ASP A 133 -7.19 17.59 -2.14
N TYR A 134 -5.92 17.22 -2.03
CA TYR A 134 -4.89 17.62 -3.00
C TYR A 134 -4.99 16.92 -4.36
N PHE A 135 -5.19 15.59 -4.36
CA PHE A 135 -5.19 14.82 -5.62
C PHE A 135 -6.55 14.69 -6.29
N PHE A 136 -7.63 14.89 -5.57
CA PHE A 136 -8.98 14.60 -6.03
C PHE A 136 -9.93 15.78 -5.94
N GLU A 137 -9.53 16.96 -5.45
CA GLU A 137 -10.44 18.08 -5.26
C GLU A 137 -11.23 18.40 -6.54
N ASP A 138 -10.52 18.68 -7.64
CA ASP A 138 -11.13 18.94 -8.94
C ASP A 138 -11.89 17.73 -9.49
N THR A 139 -11.37 16.52 -9.22
CA THR A 139 -11.96 15.26 -9.69
C THR A 139 -13.25 14.93 -8.95
N LEU A 140 -13.32 15.15 -7.65
CA LEU A 140 -14.53 14.95 -6.85
C LEU A 140 -15.65 15.88 -7.29
N ASP A 141 -15.34 17.14 -7.57
CA ASP A 141 -16.29 18.12 -8.05
C ASP A 141 -16.79 17.78 -9.46
N LEU A 142 -15.89 17.42 -10.36
CA LEU A 142 -16.22 16.98 -11.72
C LEU A 142 -17.13 15.74 -11.73
N LEU A 143 -16.86 14.78 -10.85
CA LEU A 143 -17.64 13.55 -10.71
C LEU A 143 -18.91 13.71 -9.88
N LYS A 144 -19.17 14.92 -9.34
CA LYS A 144 -20.30 15.21 -8.44
C LYS A 144 -20.36 14.25 -7.24
N ILE A 145 -19.21 13.93 -6.67
CA ILE A 145 -19.13 13.13 -5.46
C ILE A 145 -19.43 14.04 -4.28
N THR A 146 -20.50 13.72 -3.58
CA THR A 146 -20.88 14.48 -2.40
C THR A 146 -19.92 14.16 -1.26
N ARG A 147 -19.13 15.14 -0.84
CA ARG A 147 -18.32 15.03 0.38
C ARG A 147 -19.27 14.77 1.55
N ARG A 148 -19.03 13.71 2.32
CA ARG A 148 -19.84 13.46 3.52
C ARG A 148 -19.71 14.64 4.47
N ARG A 149 -20.85 15.22 4.84
CA ARG A 149 -20.91 16.23 5.90
C ARG A 149 -20.40 15.60 7.20
N LYS A 150 -19.75 16.41 8.06
CA LYS A 150 -19.19 16.03 9.37
C LYS A 150 -20.14 15.23 10.30
N ASN A 151 -21.43 15.20 10.01
CA ASN A 151 -22.50 14.59 10.83
C ASN A 151 -23.02 13.26 10.28
N GLY A 152 -22.37 12.64 9.27
CA GLY A 152 -22.76 11.32 8.79
C GLY A 152 -22.20 10.20 9.67
N GLU A 153 -22.93 9.10 9.84
CA GLU A 153 -22.42 7.89 10.50
C GLU A 153 -21.13 7.43 9.78
N GLN A 154 -20.08 7.23 10.56
CA GLN A 154 -18.79 6.80 10.07
C GLN A 154 -18.80 5.29 9.85
N MET A 155 -18.68 4.81 8.62
CA MET A 155 -18.66 3.38 8.30
C MET A 155 -17.29 2.74 8.59
N VAL A 156 -16.20 3.48 8.46
CA VAL A 156 -14.84 3.02 8.72
C VAL A 156 -14.15 4.03 9.63
N SER A 157 -13.54 3.56 10.70
CA SER A 157 -12.81 4.37 11.66
C SER A 157 -11.38 3.88 11.80
N SER A 158 -10.44 4.79 12.00
CA SER A 158 -9.04 4.51 12.25
C SER A 158 -8.57 5.31 13.47
N SER A 159 -7.59 4.77 14.17
CA SER A 159 -6.93 5.44 15.29
C SER A 159 -5.85 6.45 14.86
N MET A 160 -5.69 6.69 13.54
CA MET A 160 -4.74 7.71 13.07
C MET A 160 -5.20 9.10 13.52
N ASP A 161 -4.28 9.86 14.09
CA ASP A 161 -4.51 11.25 14.41
C ASP A 161 -4.67 12.07 13.12
N ARG A 162 -5.80 12.76 13.03
CA ARG A 162 -6.14 13.58 11.86
C ARG A 162 -5.60 15.00 11.96
N GLU A 163 -5.18 15.39 13.16
CA GLU A 163 -4.73 16.74 13.48
C GLU A 163 -3.20 16.80 13.66
N LEU A 164 -2.48 15.80 13.11
CA LEU A 164 -1.03 15.82 13.16
C LEU A 164 -0.50 17.10 12.50
N ASP A 165 0.33 17.83 13.24
CA ASP A 165 0.98 19.04 12.74
C ASP A 165 1.71 18.77 11.41
N ASN A 166 1.57 19.71 10.48
CA ASN A 166 2.21 19.68 9.17
C ASN A 166 1.82 18.50 8.25
N ILE A 167 0.74 17.79 8.57
CA ILE A 167 0.25 16.69 7.71
C ILE A 167 -0.07 17.19 6.29
N HIS A 168 -0.44 18.46 6.13
CA HIS A 168 -0.70 19.10 4.84
C HIS A 168 0.53 19.18 3.91
N LEU A 169 1.73 18.92 4.43
CA LEU A 169 2.95 18.85 3.64
C LEU A 169 3.11 17.51 2.89
N LEU A 170 2.35 16.46 3.25
CA LEU A 170 2.48 15.14 2.65
C LEU A 170 2.42 15.15 1.11
N PRO A 171 1.46 15.83 0.45
CA PRO A 171 1.38 15.84 -1.01
C PRO A 171 2.63 16.47 -1.65
N ILE A 172 3.08 17.60 -1.14
CA ILE A 172 4.26 18.31 -1.64
C ILE A 172 5.53 17.47 -1.49
N LEU A 173 5.68 16.80 -0.35
CA LEU A 173 6.81 15.91 -0.08
C LEU A 173 6.76 14.66 -0.96
N TYR A 174 5.58 14.10 -1.18
CA TYR A 174 5.39 12.99 -2.12
C TYR A 174 5.80 13.38 -3.55
N GLU A 175 5.36 14.54 -4.03
CA GLU A 175 5.75 15.05 -5.36
C GLU A 175 7.25 15.29 -5.45
N ALA A 176 7.87 15.83 -4.40
CA ALA A 176 9.32 16.04 -4.37
C ALA A 176 10.10 14.71 -4.47
N ILE A 177 9.61 13.63 -3.84
CA ILE A 177 10.18 12.28 -3.98
C ILE A 177 10.00 11.75 -5.39
N ARG A 178 8.76 11.79 -5.92
CA ARG A 178 8.41 11.31 -7.26
C ARG A 178 9.22 12.00 -8.34
N ASP A 179 9.33 13.32 -8.26
CA ASP A 179 9.97 14.18 -9.26
C ASP A 179 11.47 14.39 -9.00
N LYS A 180 12.00 13.72 -7.94
CA LYS A 180 13.41 13.78 -7.55
C LYS A 180 13.91 15.21 -7.35
N ARG A 181 13.17 16.00 -6.59
CA ARG A 181 13.49 17.40 -6.28
C ARG A 181 14.25 17.51 -4.97
N VAL A 182 15.28 18.34 -4.95
CA VAL A 182 16.00 18.73 -3.73
C VAL A 182 15.23 19.82 -3.03
N LEU A 183 15.10 19.73 -1.71
CA LEU A 183 14.37 20.67 -0.89
C LEU A 183 15.27 21.41 0.09
N LYS A 184 14.96 22.67 0.35
CA LYS A 184 15.47 23.40 1.51
C LYS A 184 14.41 23.31 2.61
N ILE A 185 14.74 22.64 3.71
CA ILE A 185 13.81 22.38 4.82
C ILE A 185 14.37 23.02 6.09
N LYS A 186 13.55 23.82 6.73
CA LYS A 186 13.83 24.31 8.09
C LYS A 186 13.21 23.34 9.10
N TYR A 187 14.05 22.75 9.93
CA TYR A 187 13.68 21.67 10.84
C TYR A 187 14.09 22.00 12.28
N LYS A 188 13.20 21.80 13.23
CA LYS A 188 13.46 22.01 14.65
C LYS A 188 13.54 20.69 15.40
N PRO A 189 14.73 20.17 15.71
CA PRO A 189 14.88 19.05 16.65
C PRO A 189 14.34 19.41 18.03
N TYR A 190 14.08 18.41 18.89
CA TYR A 190 13.42 18.69 20.18
C TYR A 190 14.25 19.57 21.12
N GLU A 191 15.53 19.37 21.24
CA GLU A 191 16.39 20.03 22.24
C GLU A 191 17.48 20.87 21.57
N GLU A 192 17.31 21.22 20.29
CA GLU A 192 18.29 21.95 19.51
C GLU A 192 17.66 23.19 18.87
N GLU A 193 18.50 24.10 18.41
CA GLU A 193 18.11 25.22 17.56
C GLU A 193 17.64 24.75 16.19
N SER A 194 16.79 25.55 15.56
CA SER A 194 16.32 25.28 14.20
C SER A 194 17.47 25.21 13.21
N VAL A 195 17.46 24.19 12.36
CA VAL A 195 18.49 23.98 11.33
C VAL A 195 17.89 24.03 9.95
N THR A 196 18.63 24.60 9.00
CA THR A 196 18.26 24.59 7.60
C THR A 196 18.98 23.44 6.89
N LEU A 197 18.22 22.54 6.30
CA LEU A 197 18.73 21.36 5.62
C LEU A 197 18.58 21.50 4.09
N ILE A 198 19.61 21.11 3.36
CA ILE A 198 19.52 20.78 1.94
C ILE A 198 19.22 19.29 1.86
N PHE A 199 17.98 18.96 1.51
CA PHE A 199 17.43 17.63 1.71
C PHE A 199 17.02 16.97 0.40
N HIS A 200 17.48 15.76 0.18
CA HIS A 200 17.14 14.88 -0.94
C HIS A 200 16.13 13.85 -0.44
N PRO A 201 14.82 14.06 -0.63
CA PRO A 201 13.78 13.23 -0.06
C PRO A 201 13.68 11.89 -0.80
N HIS A 202 13.59 10.77 -0.07
CA HIS A 202 13.58 9.43 -0.65
C HIS A 202 12.33 8.63 -0.35
N LEU A 203 11.78 8.76 0.87
CA LEU A 203 10.69 7.92 1.34
C LEU A 203 9.85 8.65 2.39
N LEU A 204 8.53 8.57 2.27
CA LEU A 204 7.58 8.87 3.34
C LEU A 204 7.20 7.57 4.06
N LYS A 205 7.32 7.56 5.39
CA LYS A 205 6.96 6.41 6.21
C LYS A 205 6.08 6.83 7.37
N GLU A 206 4.95 6.16 7.49
CA GLU A 206 4.12 6.26 8.69
C GLU A 206 4.57 5.23 9.73
N TYR A 207 4.61 5.66 10.98
CA TYR A 207 4.79 4.78 12.13
C TYR A 207 4.08 5.32 13.36
N ASN A 208 3.20 4.52 13.93
CA ASN A 208 2.44 4.80 15.15
C ASN A 208 1.69 6.17 15.11
N GLY A 209 1.02 6.43 13.97
CA GLY A 209 0.24 7.65 13.74
C GLY A 209 1.07 8.88 13.33
N ARG A 210 2.38 8.80 13.31
CA ARG A 210 3.28 9.89 12.95
C ARG A 210 3.94 9.65 11.60
N TRP A 211 4.08 10.69 10.80
CA TRP A 211 4.74 10.64 9.51
C TRP A 211 6.20 11.11 9.58
N PHE A 212 7.05 10.44 8.82
CA PHE A 212 8.47 10.70 8.71
C PHE A 212 8.89 10.82 7.26
N LEU A 213 9.71 11.82 6.95
CA LEU A 213 10.40 11.98 5.68
C LEU A 213 11.82 11.46 5.82
N PHE A 214 12.16 10.42 5.07
CA PHE A 214 13.52 9.88 4.99
C PHE A 214 14.24 10.40 3.77
N GLY A 215 15.53 10.66 3.92
CA GLY A 215 16.33 11.17 2.84
C GLY A 215 17.82 11.26 3.17
N HIS A 216 18.48 12.16 2.45
CA HIS A 216 19.88 12.53 2.66
C HIS A 216 19.97 14.05 2.86
N ALA A 217 20.61 14.49 3.93
CA ALA A 217 20.86 15.89 4.23
C ALA A 217 22.31 16.26 3.85
N SER A 218 22.52 16.74 2.62
CA SER A 218 23.86 16.95 2.05
C SER A 218 24.73 17.94 2.81
N ASN A 219 24.12 18.87 3.54
CA ASN A 219 24.82 19.87 4.33
C ASN A 219 24.96 19.53 5.82
N ARG A 220 24.52 18.35 6.26
CA ARG A 220 24.60 17.98 7.69
C ARG A 220 25.22 16.59 7.94
N MET A 221 24.82 15.57 7.18
CA MET A 221 25.28 14.20 7.37
C MET A 221 25.59 13.53 6.04
N PRO A 222 26.73 12.87 5.91
CA PRO A 222 27.09 12.15 4.69
C PRO A 222 26.27 10.87 4.49
N GLU A 223 25.66 10.31 5.57
CA GLU A 223 24.95 9.05 5.52
C GLU A 223 23.52 9.24 4.97
N PHE A 224 23.00 8.17 4.36
CA PHE A 224 21.60 8.05 3.97
C PHE A 224 20.72 7.65 5.18
N GLY A 225 19.42 7.87 5.05
CA GLY A 225 18.46 7.45 6.08
C GLY A 225 18.21 8.48 7.18
N TYR A 226 18.65 9.73 6.95
CA TYR A 226 18.29 10.83 7.84
C TYR A 226 16.77 11.00 7.84
N ASN A 227 16.14 11.01 9.02
CA ASN A 227 14.70 11.09 9.16
C ASN A 227 14.25 12.43 9.76
N LEU A 228 13.19 12.98 9.20
CA LEU A 228 12.52 14.18 9.67
C LEU A 228 11.08 13.81 10.05
N ALA A 229 10.70 13.99 11.29
CA ALA A 229 9.29 13.91 11.67
C ALA A 229 8.56 15.17 11.14
N LEU A 230 7.42 14.98 10.46
CA LEU A 230 6.73 16.07 9.76
C LEU A 230 6.28 17.17 10.72
N ASP A 231 5.83 16.79 11.91
CA ASP A 231 5.40 17.69 12.96
C ASP A 231 6.49 18.65 13.47
N ARG A 232 7.75 18.42 13.10
CA ARG A 232 8.90 19.26 13.44
C ARG A 232 9.50 20.02 12.24
N ILE A 233 8.93 19.89 11.07
CA ILE A 233 9.25 20.76 9.94
C ILE A 233 8.59 22.10 10.22
N GLU A 234 9.39 23.16 10.31
CA GLU A 234 8.82 24.50 10.55
C GLU A 234 7.95 24.92 9.35
N GLU A 235 6.81 25.55 9.67
CA GLU A 235 5.86 25.99 8.66
C GLU A 235 6.51 26.91 7.63
N ARG A 236 5.95 26.85 6.44
CA ARG A 236 6.27 27.75 5.33
C ARG A 236 6.82 29.12 5.74
N PRO A 237 7.77 29.64 4.96
CA PRO A 237 7.92 29.38 3.50
C PRO A 237 9.06 28.42 3.10
N ASP A 238 9.56 27.60 3.96
CA ASP A 238 10.90 27.05 3.87
C ASP A 238 11.05 25.68 3.15
N ILE A 239 10.01 25.18 2.50
CA ILE A 239 10.13 24.00 1.61
C ILE A 239 10.18 24.48 0.16
N TRP A 240 11.36 24.69 -0.39
CA TRP A 240 11.57 25.16 -1.76
C TRP A 240 12.31 24.14 -2.59
N PRO A 241 11.87 23.86 -3.82
CA PRO A 241 12.65 23.06 -4.73
C PRO A 241 13.93 23.80 -5.12
N LEU A 242 15.07 23.14 -5.01
CA LEU A 242 16.37 23.64 -5.44
C LEU A 242 16.74 23.06 -6.79
N SER A 243 17.52 23.82 -7.56
CA SER A 243 18.09 23.37 -8.83
C SER A 243 19.31 22.46 -8.68
N GLU A 244 19.66 22.05 -7.46
CA GLU A 244 20.75 21.14 -7.17
C GLU A 244 20.51 19.74 -7.74
N LYS A 245 21.61 19.06 -8.06
CA LYS A 245 21.54 17.68 -8.54
C LYS A 245 21.06 16.76 -7.42
N TYR A 246 19.93 16.10 -7.66
CA TYR A 246 19.36 15.13 -6.71
C TYR A 246 20.28 13.92 -6.50
N ILE A 247 20.46 13.53 -5.23
CA ILE A 247 21.22 12.36 -4.81
C ILE A 247 20.23 11.25 -4.45
N PRO A 248 20.07 10.19 -5.27
CA PRO A 248 19.17 9.08 -4.98
C PRO A 248 19.76 8.17 -3.93
N ALA A 249 18.91 7.51 -3.15
CA ALA A 249 19.36 6.42 -2.29
C ALA A 249 19.88 5.23 -3.12
N PRO A 250 20.87 4.49 -2.63
CA PRO A 250 21.32 3.25 -3.26
C PRO A 250 20.14 2.26 -3.43
N LYS A 251 20.19 1.48 -4.51
CA LYS A 251 19.13 0.48 -4.76
C LYS A 251 19.01 -0.50 -3.58
N GLY A 252 17.79 -0.64 -3.04
CA GLY A 252 17.50 -1.54 -1.92
C GLY A 252 17.89 -0.99 -0.54
N PHE A 253 18.46 0.22 -0.45
CA PHE A 253 18.92 0.81 0.80
C PHE A 253 17.84 0.79 1.90
N TYR A 254 16.64 1.26 1.64
CA TYR A 254 15.58 1.32 2.67
C TYR A 254 15.02 -0.05 3.05
N ALA A 255 15.07 -1.04 2.15
CA ALA A 255 14.72 -2.41 2.50
C ALA A 255 15.71 -2.99 3.53
N GLU A 256 16.99 -2.69 3.36
CA GLU A 256 18.03 -3.10 4.31
C GLU A 256 17.99 -2.28 5.60
N PHE A 257 17.84 -0.96 5.48
CA PHE A 257 17.75 -0.02 6.60
C PHE A 257 16.66 -0.40 7.62
N PHE A 258 15.48 -0.78 7.15
CA PHE A 258 14.37 -1.17 8.02
C PHE A 258 14.32 -2.67 8.33
N ARG A 259 15.24 -3.47 7.78
CA ARG A 259 15.15 -4.94 7.89
C ARG A 259 15.13 -5.45 9.33
N ASN A 260 15.93 -4.86 10.20
CA ASN A 260 16.16 -5.39 11.54
C ASN A 260 15.79 -4.38 12.64
N ILE A 261 14.94 -3.43 12.35
CA ILE A 261 14.43 -2.48 13.34
C ILE A 261 12.90 -2.55 13.44
N VAL A 262 12.38 -2.24 14.60
CA VAL A 262 10.98 -1.90 14.80
C VAL A 262 10.87 -0.38 14.67
N GLY A 263 9.95 0.11 13.84
CA GLY A 263 9.72 1.55 13.71
C GLY A 263 10.63 2.26 12.71
N VAL A 264 11.26 3.35 13.13
CA VAL A 264 11.84 4.37 12.24
C VAL A 264 13.25 4.84 12.65
N SER A 265 13.78 4.41 13.78
CA SER A 265 15.09 4.85 14.26
C SER A 265 16.04 3.69 14.58
N HIS A 266 17.32 3.93 14.36
CA HIS A 266 18.39 3.07 14.84
C HIS A 266 18.90 3.56 16.20
N LEU A 267 19.29 2.64 17.07
CA LEU A 267 20.01 2.97 18.29
C LEU A 267 21.51 3.08 17.97
N LYS A 268 22.12 4.20 18.32
CA LYS A 268 23.54 4.44 18.08
C LYS A 268 24.39 3.31 18.65
N ASP A 269 25.34 2.83 17.87
CA ASP A 269 26.28 1.74 18.24
C ASP A 269 25.64 0.39 18.55
N SER A 270 24.34 0.21 18.28
CA SER A 270 23.64 -1.06 18.45
C SER A 270 23.69 -1.91 17.16
N LYS A 271 23.51 -3.21 17.36
CA LYS A 271 23.42 -4.18 16.26
C LYS A 271 22.21 -5.10 16.48
N PRO A 272 21.63 -5.61 15.39
CA PRO A 272 20.59 -6.62 15.52
C PRO A 272 21.09 -7.87 16.23
N GLU A 273 20.28 -8.37 17.16
CA GLU A 273 20.60 -9.58 17.92
C GLU A 273 19.34 -10.45 18.13
N LYS A 274 19.54 -11.71 18.47
CA LYS A 274 18.45 -12.62 18.79
C LYS A 274 17.90 -12.28 20.16
N ILE A 275 16.67 -11.79 20.21
CA ILE A 275 15.98 -11.41 21.44
C ILE A 275 14.84 -12.40 21.68
N THR A 276 14.81 -12.99 22.86
CA THR A 276 13.71 -13.85 23.31
C THR A 276 12.79 -13.03 24.20
N ILE A 277 11.51 -13.05 23.86
CA ILE A 277 10.44 -12.46 24.64
C ILE A 277 9.48 -13.56 25.12
N ARG A 278 9.00 -13.43 26.35
CA ARG A 278 8.06 -14.35 26.99
C ARG A 278 6.74 -13.66 27.22
N ALA A 279 5.66 -14.22 26.70
CA ALA A 279 4.31 -13.84 27.05
C ALA A 279 3.89 -14.60 28.32
N THR A 280 3.46 -13.85 29.34
CA THR A 280 3.12 -14.37 30.66
C THR A 280 1.64 -14.72 30.80
N ASN A 281 0.81 -14.39 29.81
CA ASN A 281 -0.58 -14.78 29.73
C ASN A 281 -0.99 -15.16 28.30
N TYR A 282 -2.03 -15.92 28.18
CA TYR A 282 -2.52 -16.47 26.90
C TYR A 282 -3.00 -15.38 25.92
N VAL A 283 -3.64 -14.33 26.42
CA VAL A 283 -4.16 -13.26 25.56
C VAL A 283 -3.04 -12.51 24.86
N VAL A 284 -2.01 -12.11 25.62
CA VAL A 284 -0.82 -11.43 25.06
C VAL A 284 -0.07 -12.35 24.11
N PHE A 285 0.03 -13.65 24.43
CA PHE A 285 0.61 -14.62 23.50
C PHE A 285 -0.12 -14.63 22.16
N LYS A 286 -1.45 -14.77 22.17
CA LYS A 286 -2.25 -14.81 20.93
C LYS A 286 -2.24 -13.49 20.18
N LEU A 287 -2.29 -12.36 20.85
CA LEU A 287 -2.17 -11.04 20.20
C LEU A 287 -0.82 -10.89 19.49
N THR A 288 0.28 -11.36 20.12
CA THR A 288 1.62 -11.26 19.57
C THR A 288 1.85 -12.26 18.44
N GLU A 289 1.24 -13.44 18.51
CA GLU A 289 1.27 -14.44 17.46
C GLU A 289 0.57 -13.96 16.18
N THR A 290 -0.62 -13.37 16.33
CA THR A 290 -1.44 -12.90 15.21
C THR A 290 -0.98 -11.56 14.64
N LYS A 291 -0.45 -10.66 15.48
CA LYS A 291 0.13 -9.38 15.07
C LYS A 291 1.60 -9.31 15.47
N LYS A 292 2.45 -9.86 14.61
CA LYS A 292 3.89 -9.90 14.84
C LYS A 292 4.48 -8.51 15.11
N LEU A 293 5.39 -8.41 16.04
CA LEU A 293 6.15 -7.20 16.33
C LEU A 293 7.15 -6.88 15.22
N HIS A 294 7.69 -7.94 14.59
CA HIS A 294 8.65 -7.85 13.52
C HIS A 294 8.56 -9.09 12.60
N HIS A 295 8.92 -8.96 11.33
CA HIS A 295 8.84 -10.07 10.37
C HIS A 295 9.71 -11.28 10.74
N SER A 296 10.82 -11.07 11.47
CA SER A 296 11.69 -12.16 11.94
C SER A 296 11.13 -12.95 13.12
N GLN A 297 9.99 -12.54 13.66
CA GLN A 297 9.40 -13.21 14.83
C GLN A 297 8.99 -14.63 14.52
N CYS A 298 9.45 -15.57 15.34
CA CYS A 298 9.02 -16.98 15.33
C CYS A 298 8.67 -17.42 16.75
N THR A 299 7.67 -18.30 16.86
CA THR A 299 7.31 -18.96 18.12
C THR A 299 8.34 -20.04 18.41
N ILE A 300 8.96 -20.00 19.59
CA ILE A 300 9.93 -20.99 20.05
C ILE A 300 9.38 -21.89 21.17
N LYS A 301 8.37 -21.39 21.90
CA LYS A 301 7.56 -22.17 22.83
C LYS A 301 6.09 -21.79 22.72
N GLU A 302 5.25 -22.79 22.50
CA GLU A 302 3.79 -22.61 22.56
C GLU A 302 3.34 -22.24 23.97
N PHE A 303 2.23 -21.51 24.10
CA PHE A 303 1.69 -21.15 25.40
C PHE A 303 1.12 -22.37 26.10
N ARG A 304 1.74 -22.78 27.18
CA ARG A 304 1.30 -23.88 28.05
C ARG A 304 2.00 -23.83 29.40
N LYS A 305 1.58 -24.73 30.31
CA LYS A 305 2.24 -24.92 31.59
C LYS A 305 3.58 -25.67 31.41
N TYR A 306 4.65 -25.11 31.96
CA TYR A 306 6.00 -25.67 32.07
C TYR A 306 6.33 -25.87 33.55
N GLU A 307 7.49 -26.44 33.89
CA GLU A 307 7.92 -26.65 35.27
C GLU A 307 8.08 -25.36 36.07
N ASP A 308 8.50 -24.27 35.39
CA ASP A 308 8.76 -22.96 35.96
C ASP A 308 7.63 -21.94 35.77
N GLY A 309 6.45 -22.38 35.31
CA GLY A 309 5.26 -21.51 35.13
C GLY A 309 4.49 -21.74 33.86
N GLU A 310 3.47 -20.92 33.63
CA GLU A 310 2.66 -20.94 32.42
C GLU A 310 3.04 -19.75 31.52
N TYR A 311 3.51 -20.03 30.31
CA TYR A 311 3.96 -19.01 29.36
C TYR A 311 4.14 -19.56 27.92
N GLY A 312 4.34 -18.64 26.98
CA GLY A 312 4.86 -18.92 25.64
C GLY A 312 6.02 -18.01 25.29
N GLU A 313 6.87 -18.38 24.34
CA GLU A 313 8.04 -17.60 23.98
C GLU A 313 8.16 -17.40 22.47
N PHE A 314 8.58 -16.21 22.10
CA PHE A 314 8.95 -15.84 20.75
C PHE A 314 10.41 -15.42 20.68
N MET A 315 11.03 -15.66 19.54
CA MET A 315 12.36 -15.14 19.21
C MET A 315 12.24 -14.17 18.05
N LEU A 316 12.96 -13.04 18.16
CA LEU A 316 13.09 -12.02 17.13
C LEU A 316 14.57 -11.76 16.84
N TYR A 317 14.88 -11.32 15.62
CA TYR A 317 16.20 -10.80 15.27
C TYR A 317 16.07 -9.33 14.93
N VAL A 318 16.31 -8.48 15.93
CA VAL A 318 16.08 -7.02 15.84
C VAL A 318 17.10 -6.26 16.67
N GLU A 319 17.29 -5.01 16.30
CA GLU A 319 17.98 -4.02 17.11
C GLU A 319 17.08 -3.60 18.28
N PRO A 320 17.58 -3.58 19.52
CA PRO A 320 16.79 -3.16 20.69
C PRO A 320 16.66 -1.64 20.78
N ASN A 321 16.06 -1.03 19.74
CA ASN A 321 15.84 0.41 19.67
C ASN A 321 14.67 0.89 20.56
N LYS A 322 14.48 2.21 20.65
CA LYS A 322 13.44 2.81 21.50
C LYS A 322 12.04 2.34 21.17
N GLU A 323 11.75 2.16 19.87
CA GLU A 323 10.45 1.70 19.38
C GLU A 323 10.19 0.24 19.78
N PHE A 324 11.20 -0.62 19.71
CA PHE A 324 11.09 -1.99 20.19
C PHE A 324 10.83 -2.03 21.71
N ILE A 325 11.60 -1.25 22.49
CA ILE A 325 11.40 -1.13 23.93
C ILE A 325 9.97 -0.67 24.23
N GLY A 326 9.52 0.41 23.60
CA GLY A 326 8.17 0.94 23.79
C GLY A 326 7.08 -0.07 23.45
N ARG A 327 7.26 -0.88 22.40
CA ARG A 327 6.29 -1.92 21.99
C ARG A 327 6.18 -3.05 22.99
N ILE A 328 7.28 -3.45 23.61
CA ILE A 328 7.26 -4.48 24.67
C ILE A 328 6.63 -3.91 25.94
N LEU A 329 7.03 -2.71 26.37
CA LEU A 329 6.48 -2.07 27.58
C LEU A 329 4.97 -1.78 27.45
N HIS A 330 4.46 -1.55 26.22
CA HIS A 330 3.04 -1.40 25.96
C HIS A 330 2.20 -2.63 26.37
N MET A 331 2.81 -3.83 26.38
CA MET A 331 2.13 -5.06 26.81
C MET A 331 2.09 -5.21 28.36
N GLY A 332 2.67 -4.26 29.08
CA GLY A 332 2.73 -4.27 30.54
C GLY A 332 3.41 -5.53 31.09
N GLU A 333 2.83 -6.08 32.14
CA GLU A 333 3.30 -7.35 32.79
C GLU A 333 3.10 -8.60 31.92
N GLY A 334 2.30 -8.46 30.85
CA GLY A 334 1.99 -9.57 29.94
C GLY A 334 3.16 -10.00 29.03
N MET A 335 4.25 -9.21 29.00
CA MET A 335 5.42 -9.54 28.17
C MET A 335 6.73 -9.09 28.82
N VAL A 336 7.71 -9.99 28.81
CA VAL A 336 9.04 -9.74 29.35
C VAL A 336 10.14 -10.19 28.41
N VAL A 337 11.26 -9.50 28.38
CA VAL A 337 12.48 -9.95 27.69
C VAL A 337 13.24 -10.89 28.59
N THR A 338 13.54 -12.09 28.10
CA THR A 338 14.28 -13.11 28.84
C THR A 338 15.73 -13.22 28.42
N SER A 339 16.04 -12.93 27.17
CA SER A 339 17.39 -13.05 26.58
C SER A 339 17.55 -12.05 25.42
N PRO A 340 18.77 -11.56 25.14
CA PRO A 340 20.00 -11.76 25.91
C PRO A 340 20.09 -10.89 27.17
N PRO A 341 21.02 -11.19 28.10
CA PRO A 341 21.13 -10.43 29.36
C PRO A 341 21.30 -8.92 29.22
N PRO A 342 22.10 -8.37 28.28
CA PRO A 342 22.21 -6.94 28.09
C PRO A 342 20.86 -6.26 27.78
N VAL A 343 20.10 -6.83 26.83
CA VAL A 343 18.78 -6.30 26.47
C VAL A 343 17.80 -6.41 27.63
N ARG A 344 17.78 -7.57 28.32
CA ARG A 344 16.95 -7.76 29.51
C ARG A 344 17.27 -6.71 30.59
N ASN A 345 18.54 -6.38 30.79
CA ASN A 345 18.95 -5.36 31.76
C ASN A 345 18.47 -3.95 31.37
N MET A 346 18.51 -3.60 30.07
CA MET A 346 17.93 -2.33 29.60
C MET A 346 16.45 -2.22 29.98
N PHE A 347 15.67 -3.29 29.78
CA PHE A 347 14.26 -3.30 30.18
C PHE A 347 14.09 -3.20 31.71
N ARG A 348 14.88 -3.97 32.46
CA ARG A 348 14.85 -3.93 33.92
C ARG A 348 15.12 -2.51 34.43
N GLU A 349 16.15 -1.85 33.95
CA GLU A 349 16.49 -0.48 34.33
C GLU A 349 15.35 0.52 34.00
N THR A 350 14.75 0.36 32.81
CA THR A 350 13.62 1.21 32.40
C THR A 350 12.42 1.01 33.32
N VAL A 351 12.08 -0.24 33.63
CA VAL A 351 10.95 -0.58 34.53
C VAL A 351 11.20 -0.09 35.97
N LEU A 352 12.43 -0.22 36.47
CA LEU A 352 12.77 0.27 37.79
C LEU A 352 12.66 1.80 37.88
N LYS A 353 13.19 2.53 36.91
CA LYS A 353 13.02 3.99 36.83
C LYS A 353 11.55 4.38 36.74
N LEU A 354 10.74 3.64 35.99
CA LEU A 354 9.31 3.88 35.92
C LEU A 354 8.64 3.62 37.30
N ALA A 355 8.99 2.52 37.95
CA ALA A 355 8.44 2.18 39.26
C ALA A 355 8.79 3.25 40.31
N ASP A 356 10.02 3.76 40.28
CA ASP A 356 10.47 4.83 41.20
C ASP A 356 9.64 6.12 41.05
N LEU A 357 9.14 6.44 39.85
CA LEU A 357 8.27 7.59 39.60
C LEU A 357 6.85 7.44 40.17
N TYR A 358 6.45 6.24 40.56
CA TYR A 358 5.16 5.93 41.18
C TYR A 358 5.29 5.62 42.69
N GLN A 359 6.48 5.77 43.26
CA GLN A 359 6.69 5.69 44.72
C GLN A 359 6.54 7.10 45.25
N ASP A 360 5.44 7.37 45.99
CA ASP A 360 5.18 8.62 46.72
C ASP A 360 6.07 8.75 47.99
#